data_4285b3225a4d0f171eeef208ab42cd00
#
_entry.id   4285b3225a4d0f171eeef208ab42cd00
#
_cell.length_a   1.000
_cell.length_b   1.000
_cell.length_c   1.000
_cell.angle_alpha   90.00
_cell.angle_beta   90.00
_cell.angle_gamma   90.00
#
_symmetry.space_group_name_H-M   'P 1'
#
loop_
_entity.id
_entity.type
_entity.pdbx_description
1 polymer ?
#
loop_
_entity_poly.entity_id
_entity_poly.type
_entity_poly.pdbx_seq_one_letter_code
_entity_poly.pdbx_strand_id
1 'polypeptide(L)'
;MGRPIIGITAPTRLTKWGPWDMDATVMPATYSIAIVQSGGIPVILPPDDRMPDVIHALDGLVISGGPDIDPSMYGAELDPNTLDTYPLQDQREKMLIEAAIETDLPILGICRGMQMMCVVEGGHMHQHLPNTNGYESHGSWNGEFLTIMLNWSLGLLSTRNWDPKFQ
;
A
#
# COMPACT_ATOMS: atom_id res chain seq x y z
N MET A 1 -20.49 17.77 -11.23
CA MET A 1 -19.24 17.50 -10.49
C MET A 1 -18.25 16.88 -11.46
N GLY A 2 -16.98 17.25 -11.42
CA GLY A 2 -15.92 16.58 -12.18
C GLY A 2 -15.70 15.15 -11.70
N ARG A 3 -14.99 14.33 -12.48
CA ARG A 3 -14.56 12.98 -12.05
C ARG A 3 -13.46 13.14 -10.98
N PRO A 4 -13.48 12.36 -9.90
CA PRO A 4 -12.47 12.46 -8.85
C PRO A 4 -11.07 12.05 -9.37
N ILE A 5 -10.05 12.77 -8.93
CA ILE A 5 -8.65 12.51 -9.26
C ILE A 5 -8.06 11.63 -8.16
N ILE A 6 -7.64 10.42 -8.52
CA ILE A 6 -7.13 9.43 -7.58
C ILE A 6 -5.64 9.19 -7.82
N GLY A 7 -4.83 9.58 -6.85
CA GLY A 7 -3.41 9.28 -6.83
C GLY A 7 -3.15 7.80 -6.56
N ILE A 8 -2.19 7.19 -7.25
CA ILE A 8 -1.80 5.78 -7.04
C ILE A 8 -0.29 5.75 -6.90
N THR A 9 0.22 5.30 -5.76
CA THR A 9 1.67 5.17 -5.59
C THR A 9 2.21 4.07 -6.50
N ALA A 10 3.38 4.31 -7.10
CA ALA A 10 4.03 3.34 -7.96
C ALA A 10 5.54 3.34 -7.72
N PRO A 11 6.18 2.18 -7.54
CA PRO A 11 7.62 2.10 -7.31
C PRO A 11 8.44 2.43 -8.56
N THR A 12 9.68 2.88 -8.35
CA THR A 12 10.70 2.89 -9.39
C THR A 12 11.47 1.58 -9.32
N ARG A 13 11.60 0.90 -10.46
CA ARG A 13 12.30 -0.39 -10.60
C ARG A 13 13.08 -0.43 -11.88
N LEU A 14 14.22 -1.13 -11.84
CA LEU A 14 14.94 -1.50 -13.07
C LEU A 14 14.00 -2.34 -13.93
N THR A 15 13.72 -1.85 -15.13
CA THR A 15 12.69 -2.41 -16.00
C THR A 15 13.23 -2.49 -17.42
N LYS A 16 12.90 -3.60 -18.08
CA LYS A 16 13.32 -3.85 -19.47
C LYS A 16 12.11 -3.84 -20.40
N TRP A 17 12.16 -2.97 -21.41
CA TRP A 17 11.16 -2.94 -22.50
C TRP A 17 11.82 -2.51 -23.82
N GLY A 18 11.60 -3.28 -24.88
CA GLY A 18 12.29 -3.07 -26.15
C GLY A 18 13.83 -3.04 -25.98
N PRO A 19 14.53 -2.01 -26.46
CA PRO A 19 15.97 -1.87 -26.28
C PRO A 19 16.39 -1.25 -24.93
N TRP A 20 15.42 -0.83 -24.09
CA TRP A 20 15.64 -0.08 -22.86
C TRP A 20 15.82 -1.03 -21.68
N ASP A 21 16.84 -0.77 -20.84
CA ASP A 21 17.09 -1.43 -19.57
C ASP A 21 17.50 -0.32 -18.58
N MET A 22 16.50 0.21 -17.87
CA MET A 22 16.66 1.41 -17.04
C MET A 22 15.60 1.49 -15.97
N ASP A 23 15.82 2.37 -14.99
CA ASP A 23 14.80 2.66 -13.97
C ASP A 23 13.56 3.28 -14.60
N ALA A 24 12.40 2.73 -14.24
CA ALA A 24 11.09 3.22 -14.63
C ALA A 24 10.12 3.17 -13.45
N THR A 25 9.20 4.14 -13.42
CA THR A 25 8.05 4.05 -12.51
C THR A 25 7.05 3.07 -13.11
N VAL A 26 6.80 1.97 -12.41
CA VAL A 26 5.98 0.84 -12.91
C VAL A 26 4.87 0.50 -11.94
N MET A 27 3.73 0.15 -12.50
CA MET A 27 2.55 -0.26 -11.74
C MET A 27 1.72 -1.24 -12.60
N PRO A 28 1.14 -2.31 -12.01
CA PRO A 28 0.19 -3.13 -12.73
C PRO A 28 -1.00 -2.30 -13.24
N ALA A 29 -1.34 -2.43 -14.54
CA ALA A 29 -2.42 -1.67 -15.16
C ALA A 29 -3.79 -1.90 -14.50
N THR A 30 -3.95 -2.99 -13.75
CA THR A 30 -5.19 -3.30 -13.01
C THR A 30 -5.58 -2.21 -12.02
N TYR A 31 -4.63 -1.50 -11.41
CA TYR A 31 -4.92 -0.36 -10.53
C TYR A 31 -5.62 0.78 -11.27
N SER A 32 -5.01 1.25 -12.36
CA SER A 32 -5.59 2.33 -13.17
C SER A 32 -6.92 1.94 -13.80
N ILE A 33 -7.05 0.69 -14.27
CA ILE A 33 -8.30 0.14 -14.82
C ILE A 33 -9.41 0.17 -13.77
N ALA A 34 -9.13 -0.27 -12.54
CA ALA A 34 -10.11 -0.28 -11.46
C ALA A 34 -10.62 1.14 -11.13
N ILE A 35 -9.71 2.13 -11.05
CA ILE A 35 -10.09 3.53 -10.83
C ILE A 35 -10.96 4.06 -11.96
N VAL A 36 -10.60 3.79 -13.22
CA VAL A 36 -11.39 4.22 -14.39
C VAL A 36 -12.78 3.59 -14.37
N GLN A 37 -12.89 2.30 -14.09
CA GLN A 37 -14.17 1.59 -14.00
C GLN A 37 -15.05 2.11 -12.86
N SER A 38 -14.43 2.60 -11.77
CA SER A 38 -15.12 3.23 -10.64
C SER A 38 -15.49 4.69 -10.88
N GLY A 39 -15.18 5.24 -12.07
CA GLY A 39 -15.53 6.61 -12.45
C GLY A 39 -14.48 7.66 -12.10
N GLY A 40 -13.32 7.29 -11.55
CA GLY A 40 -12.21 8.18 -11.21
C GLY A 40 -11.28 8.48 -12.40
N ILE A 41 -10.31 9.36 -12.15
CA ILE A 41 -9.17 9.68 -13.03
C ILE A 41 -7.92 9.19 -12.30
N PRO A 42 -7.23 8.13 -12.76
CA PRO A 42 -6.00 7.66 -12.11
C PRO A 42 -4.82 8.57 -12.44
N VAL A 43 -4.04 8.92 -11.44
CA VAL A 43 -2.76 9.63 -11.57
C VAL A 43 -1.67 8.81 -10.89
N ILE A 44 -0.63 8.45 -11.63
CA ILE A 44 0.50 7.69 -11.09
C ILE A 44 1.43 8.65 -10.36
N LEU A 45 1.76 8.31 -9.11
CA LEU A 45 2.65 9.06 -8.23
C LEU A 45 3.99 8.32 -8.13
N PRO A 46 5.06 8.83 -8.77
CA PRO A 46 6.40 8.27 -8.60
C PRO A 46 6.94 8.55 -7.20
N PRO A 47 7.86 7.72 -6.67
CA PRO A 47 8.46 7.98 -5.35
C PRO A 47 9.34 9.25 -5.40
N ASP A 48 8.94 10.29 -4.69
CA ASP A 48 9.67 11.57 -4.59
C ASP A 48 9.50 12.15 -3.18
N ASP A 49 10.47 12.91 -2.68
CA ASP A 49 10.41 13.50 -1.34
C ASP A 49 9.37 14.61 -1.23
N ARG A 50 8.91 15.15 -2.37
CA ARG A 50 7.86 16.18 -2.45
C ARG A 50 6.46 15.59 -2.77
N MET A 51 6.31 14.27 -2.70
CA MET A 51 4.98 13.65 -2.88
C MET A 51 3.87 14.27 -2.01
N PRO A 52 4.13 14.67 -0.75
CA PRO A 52 3.11 15.33 0.06
C PRO A 52 2.51 16.59 -0.58
N ASP A 53 3.26 17.31 -1.40
CA ASP A 53 2.76 18.54 -2.06
C ASP A 53 1.61 18.27 -3.05
N VAL A 54 1.47 17.02 -3.54
CA VAL A 54 0.42 16.66 -4.50
C VAL A 54 -0.94 16.44 -3.85
N ILE A 55 -1.00 16.24 -2.52
CA ILE A 55 -2.22 15.88 -1.79
C ILE A 55 -3.38 16.84 -2.09
N HIS A 56 -3.11 18.12 -2.20
CA HIS A 56 -4.14 19.14 -2.46
C HIS A 56 -4.75 19.08 -3.88
N ALA A 57 -4.14 18.31 -4.78
CA ALA A 57 -4.64 18.11 -6.14
C ALA A 57 -5.44 16.81 -6.31
N LEU A 58 -5.57 16.00 -5.24
CA LEU A 58 -6.20 14.69 -5.26
C LEU A 58 -7.53 14.71 -4.51
N ASP A 59 -8.47 13.90 -4.99
CA ASP A 59 -9.73 13.59 -4.31
C ASP A 59 -9.66 12.26 -3.55
N GLY A 60 -8.58 11.50 -3.71
CA GLY A 60 -8.31 10.26 -3.00
C GLY A 60 -6.95 9.67 -3.33
N LEU A 61 -6.47 8.75 -2.49
CA LEU A 61 -5.15 8.15 -2.58
C LEU A 61 -5.23 6.63 -2.47
N VAL A 62 -4.56 5.93 -3.37
CA VAL A 62 -4.34 4.49 -3.32
C VAL A 62 -2.86 4.22 -3.05
N ILE A 63 -2.57 3.55 -1.95
CA ILE A 63 -1.24 3.02 -1.66
C ILE A 63 -1.17 1.61 -2.23
N SER A 64 -0.32 1.41 -3.21
CA SER A 64 -0.24 0.16 -3.96
C SER A 64 0.42 -0.97 -3.17
N GLY A 65 0.24 -2.20 -3.63
CA GLY A 65 0.98 -3.36 -3.17
C GLY A 65 2.45 -3.32 -3.62
N GLY A 66 3.26 -4.14 -2.99
CA GLY A 66 4.70 -4.17 -3.28
C GLY A 66 5.44 -5.19 -2.43
N PRO A 67 6.78 -5.10 -2.39
CA PRO A 67 7.65 -5.92 -1.56
C PRO A 67 7.48 -5.61 -0.06
N ASP A 68 8.20 -6.33 0.79
CA ASP A 68 8.09 -6.17 2.24
C ASP A 68 8.51 -4.75 2.70
N ILE A 69 7.93 -4.32 3.81
CA ILE A 69 8.30 -3.06 4.47
C ILE A 69 9.53 -3.32 5.33
N ASP A 70 10.49 -2.41 5.29
CA ASP A 70 11.68 -2.49 6.11
C ASP A 70 11.32 -2.54 7.60
N PRO A 71 11.78 -3.55 8.35
CA PRO A 71 11.43 -3.72 9.76
C PRO A 71 11.82 -2.55 10.66
N SER A 72 12.81 -1.77 10.27
CA SER A 72 13.21 -0.55 10.99
C SER A 72 12.08 0.50 11.05
N MET A 73 11.14 0.47 10.10
CA MET A 73 9.99 1.37 10.06
C MET A 73 9.03 1.17 11.25
N TYR A 74 9.02 -0.01 11.86
CA TYR A 74 8.19 -0.36 13.03
C TYR A 74 9.02 -0.91 14.20
N GLY A 75 10.34 -0.62 14.22
CA GLY A 75 11.22 -0.89 15.35
C GLY A 75 11.52 -2.38 15.58
N ALA A 76 11.44 -3.21 14.55
CA ALA A 76 11.75 -4.65 14.62
C ALA A 76 13.13 -4.97 14.03
N GLU A 77 13.71 -6.09 14.46
CA GLU A 77 14.88 -6.67 13.81
C GLU A 77 14.47 -7.40 12.53
N LEU A 78 15.39 -7.50 11.57
CA LEU A 78 15.15 -8.17 10.29
C LEU A 78 14.99 -9.69 10.49
N ASP A 79 13.85 -10.25 10.10
CA ASP A 79 13.64 -11.70 10.03
C ASP A 79 14.36 -12.27 8.79
N PRO A 80 15.04 -13.43 8.88
CA PRO A 80 15.72 -14.06 7.74
C PRO A 80 14.80 -14.40 6.54
N ASN A 81 13.50 -14.47 6.76
CA ASN A 81 12.51 -14.75 5.71
C ASN A 81 11.90 -13.48 5.10
N THR A 82 12.25 -12.30 5.61
CA THR A 82 11.82 -11.02 5.00
C THR A 82 12.45 -10.90 3.61
N LEU A 83 11.62 -10.61 2.63
CA LEU A 83 12.05 -10.41 1.25
C LEU A 83 12.70 -9.03 1.07
N ASP A 84 13.07 -8.69 -0.18
CA ASP A 84 13.68 -7.41 -0.51
C ASP A 84 12.84 -6.24 0.02
N THR A 85 13.49 -5.33 0.74
CA THR A 85 12.91 -4.10 1.25
C THR A 85 13.44 -2.88 0.50
N TYR A 86 12.67 -1.80 0.51
CA TYR A 86 13.06 -0.54 -0.16
C TYR A 86 12.85 0.65 0.79
N PRO A 87 13.78 0.88 1.74
CA PRO A 87 13.60 1.86 2.82
C PRO A 87 13.26 3.27 2.34
N LEU A 88 13.83 3.69 1.20
CA LEU A 88 13.55 5.01 0.65
C LEU A 88 12.11 5.11 0.12
N GLN A 89 11.59 4.05 -0.48
CA GLN A 89 10.17 3.99 -0.88
C GLN A 89 9.27 4.02 0.35
N ASP A 90 9.62 3.24 1.39
CA ASP A 90 8.86 3.17 2.64
C ASP A 90 8.76 4.55 3.31
N GLN A 91 9.86 5.28 3.41
CA GLN A 91 9.90 6.63 3.97
C GLN A 91 9.02 7.61 3.18
N ARG A 92 9.10 7.58 1.84
CA ARG A 92 8.32 8.45 0.97
C ARG A 92 6.83 8.17 1.04
N GLU A 93 6.45 6.90 1.04
CA GLU A 93 5.04 6.52 1.19
C GLU A 93 4.51 6.86 2.59
N LYS A 94 5.32 6.70 3.64
CA LYS A 94 4.98 7.18 4.98
C LYS A 94 4.62 8.66 4.98
N MET A 95 5.50 9.51 4.45
CA MET A 95 5.27 10.97 4.38
C MET A 95 3.97 11.30 3.63
N LEU A 96 3.69 10.59 2.53
CA LEU A 96 2.48 10.78 1.75
C LEU A 96 1.21 10.37 2.51
N ILE A 97 1.26 9.25 3.24
CA ILE A 97 0.14 8.77 4.05
C ILE A 97 -0.12 9.75 5.21
N GLU A 98 0.92 10.21 5.90
CA GLU A 98 0.82 11.20 6.98
C GLU A 98 0.13 12.48 6.49
N ALA A 99 0.57 13.02 5.34
CA ALA A 99 -0.04 14.22 4.76
C ALA A 99 -1.50 13.99 4.34
N ALA A 100 -1.83 12.81 3.82
CA ALA A 100 -3.20 12.46 3.47
C ALA A 100 -4.11 12.34 4.71
N ILE A 101 -3.59 11.79 5.81
CA ILE A 101 -4.31 11.72 7.10
C ILE A 101 -4.55 13.12 7.66
N GLU A 102 -3.52 13.99 7.64
CA GLU A 102 -3.63 15.37 8.14
C GLU A 102 -4.67 16.19 7.39
N THR A 103 -4.90 15.89 6.12
CA THR A 103 -5.86 16.60 5.27
C THR A 103 -7.22 15.91 5.12
N ASP A 104 -7.47 14.84 5.88
CA ASP A 104 -8.67 13.99 5.77
C ASP A 104 -8.91 13.48 4.33
N LEU A 105 -7.85 13.31 3.53
CA LEU A 105 -7.96 12.75 2.18
C LEU A 105 -8.31 11.24 2.28
N PRO A 106 -9.32 10.72 1.57
CA PRO A 106 -9.63 9.30 1.57
C PRO A 106 -8.45 8.45 1.07
N ILE A 107 -8.05 7.43 1.84
CA ILE A 107 -6.93 6.53 1.53
C ILE A 107 -7.43 5.10 1.41
N LEU A 108 -6.95 4.38 0.39
CA LEU A 108 -7.10 2.94 0.25
C LEU A 108 -5.73 2.28 0.18
N GLY A 109 -5.37 1.49 1.19
CA GLY A 109 -4.17 0.64 1.17
C GLY A 109 -4.49 -0.74 0.60
N ILE A 110 -3.69 -1.20 -0.37
CA ILE A 110 -3.83 -2.53 -1.00
C ILE A 110 -2.61 -3.38 -0.69
N CYS A 111 -2.80 -4.56 -0.07
CA CYS A 111 -1.74 -5.49 0.32
C CYS A 111 -0.68 -4.77 1.18
N ARG A 112 0.56 -4.61 0.69
CA ARG A 112 1.61 -3.83 1.34
C ARG A 112 1.15 -2.41 1.72
N GLY A 113 0.32 -1.76 0.89
CA GLY A 113 -0.20 -0.42 1.20
C GLY A 113 -1.04 -0.39 2.49
N MET A 114 -1.85 -1.41 2.75
CA MET A 114 -2.57 -1.56 4.02
C MET A 114 -1.60 -1.78 5.19
N GLN A 115 -0.55 -2.57 4.99
CA GLN A 115 0.48 -2.81 5.99
C GLN A 115 1.22 -1.50 6.33
N MET A 116 1.55 -0.69 5.32
CA MET A 116 2.19 0.60 5.51
C MET A 116 1.32 1.57 6.30
N MET A 117 0.01 1.63 6.03
CA MET A 117 -0.93 2.41 6.84
C MET A 117 -0.93 1.95 8.31
N CYS A 118 -0.89 0.63 8.56
CA CYS A 118 -0.77 0.09 9.92
C CYS A 118 0.53 0.56 10.61
N VAL A 119 1.65 0.54 9.91
CA VAL A 119 2.96 1.00 10.43
C VAL A 119 2.95 2.50 10.72
N VAL A 120 2.37 3.31 9.84
CA VAL A 120 2.23 4.78 10.03
C VAL A 120 1.43 5.10 11.29
N GLU A 121 0.38 4.33 11.58
CA GLU A 121 -0.43 4.47 12.81
C GLU A 121 0.22 3.84 14.06
N GLY A 122 1.51 3.44 13.99
CA GLY A 122 2.27 2.88 15.10
C GLY A 122 2.04 1.38 15.34
N GLY A 123 1.44 0.69 14.39
CA GLY A 123 1.24 -0.75 14.45
C GLY A 123 2.52 -1.55 14.17
N HIS A 124 2.49 -2.83 14.54
CA HIS A 124 3.56 -3.80 14.27
C HIS A 124 3.08 -4.86 13.28
N MET A 125 4.05 -5.51 12.62
CA MET A 125 3.76 -6.54 11.63
C MET A 125 4.45 -7.86 11.96
N HIS A 126 3.82 -8.97 11.57
CA HIS A 126 4.48 -10.26 11.45
C HIS A 126 5.22 -10.31 10.11
N GLN A 127 6.54 -10.35 10.15
CA GLN A 127 7.37 -10.37 8.93
C GLN A 127 7.18 -11.67 8.14
N HIS A 128 6.96 -12.80 8.85
CA HIS A 128 6.77 -14.11 8.24
C HIS A 128 5.63 -14.85 8.94
N LEU A 129 4.42 -14.75 8.41
CA LEU A 129 3.23 -15.37 8.99
C LEU A 129 3.31 -16.89 9.14
N PRO A 130 3.96 -17.67 8.24
CA PRO A 130 4.11 -19.10 8.42
C PRO A 130 4.80 -19.53 9.73
N ASN A 131 5.59 -18.66 10.35
CA ASN A 131 6.19 -18.92 11.66
C ASN A 131 5.20 -18.71 12.83
N THR A 132 3.99 -18.21 12.53
CA THR A 132 2.95 -17.98 13.54
C THR A 132 2.01 -19.17 13.58
N ASN A 133 1.76 -19.72 14.77
CA ASN A 133 0.91 -20.90 14.94
C ASN A 133 -0.51 -20.65 14.39
N GLY A 134 -0.96 -21.52 13.49
CA GLY A 134 -2.24 -21.44 12.80
C GLY A 134 -2.21 -20.67 11.46
N TYR A 135 -1.04 -20.17 11.03
CA TYR A 135 -0.85 -19.45 9.77
C TYR A 135 0.23 -20.09 8.88
N GLU A 136 0.59 -21.33 9.09
CA GLU A 136 1.69 -22.05 8.44
C GLU A 136 1.54 -22.15 6.92
N SER A 137 0.30 -22.09 6.42
CA SER A 137 0.01 -22.13 4.97
C SER A 137 -0.04 -20.75 4.32
N HIS A 138 0.14 -19.66 5.08
CA HIS A 138 0.06 -18.31 4.53
C HIS A 138 1.28 -18.00 3.67
N GLY A 139 1.04 -17.40 2.48
CA GLY A 139 2.14 -16.93 1.62
C GLY A 139 2.85 -18.03 0.81
N SER A 140 2.25 -19.21 0.62
CA SER A 140 2.82 -20.22 -0.27
C SER A 140 2.79 -19.74 -1.72
N TRP A 141 3.96 -19.50 -2.31
CA TRP A 141 4.16 -19.00 -3.69
C TRP A 141 4.14 -20.13 -4.72
N ASN A 142 3.20 -21.07 -4.60
CA ASN A 142 3.05 -22.15 -5.58
C ASN A 142 2.17 -21.78 -6.79
N GLY A 143 1.77 -20.50 -6.91
CA GLY A 143 0.90 -20.02 -7.97
C GLY A 143 -0.59 -20.30 -7.74
N GLU A 144 -0.96 -20.86 -6.61
CA GLU A 144 -2.34 -21.11 -6.23
C GLU A 144 -2.88 -19.98 -5.35
N PHE A 145 -4.13 -19.58 -5.57
CA PHE A 145 -4.82 -18.66 -4.67
C PHE A 145 -5.29 -19.44 -3.43
N LEU A 146 -4.77 -19.05 -2.27
CA LEU A 146 -5.27 -19.57 -0.99
C LEU A 146 -6.47 -18.74 -0.52
N THR A 147 -7.55 -19.42 -0.17
CA THR A 147 -8.66 -18.77 0.52
C THR A 147 -8.32 -18.63 1.99
N ILE A 148 -8.16 -17.38 2.45
CA ILE A 148 -7.91 -17.07 3.86
C ILE A 148 -9.22 -16.61 4.48
N MET A 149 -9.61 -17.26 5.59
CA MET A 149 -10.73 -16.80 6.42
C MET A 149 -10.23 -15.70 7.35
N LEU A 150 -10.66 -14.46 7.12
CA LEU A 150 -10.38 -13.35 8.01
C LEU A 150 -11.52 -13.23 9.05
N ASN A 151 -11.20 -13.48 10.31
CA ASN A 151 -12.10 -13.16 11.43
C ASN A 151 -11.84 -11.73 11.87
N TRP A 152 -12.78 -10.84 11.58
CA TRP A 152 -12.75 -9.46 12.06
C TRP A 152 -13.24 -9.41 13.50
N SER A 153 -12.36 -9.08 14.43
CA SER A 153 -12.81 -8.62 15.73
C SER A 153 -13.01 -7.09 15.68
N LEU A 154 -14.18 -6.63 16.07
CA LEU A 154 -14.67 -5.24 16.00
C LEU A 154 -13.80 -4.20 16.77
N GLY A 155 -12.61 -4.54 17.22
CA GLY A 155 -11.75 -3.66 18.01
C GLY A 155 -10.62 -2.98 17.25
N LEU A 156 -10.42 -3.25 15.95
CA LEU A 156 -9.25 -2.79 15.18
C LEU A 156 -9.53 -1.71 14.14
N LEU A 157 -10.77 -1.26 13.99
CA LEU A 157 -11.06 -0.09 13.18
C LEU A 157 -11.16 1.11 14.10
N SER A 158 -10.26 2.07 13.94
CA SER A 158 -10.41 3.40 14.50
C SER A 158 -11.85 3.89 14.26
N THR A 159 -12.59 4.13 15.33
CA THR A 159 -14.01 4.51 15.31
C THR A 159 -14.24 5.94 14.86
N ARG A 160 -13.36 6.54 14.06
CA ARG A 160 -13.63 7.82 13.43
C ARG A 160 -14.54 7.58 12.23
N ASN A 161 -15.87 7.68 12.47
CA ASN A 161 -16.93 7.76 11.46
C ASN A 161 -17.25 6.49 10.65
N TRP A 162 -17.36 5.33 11.29
CA TRP A 162 -18.04 4.20 10.67
C TRP A 162 -19.58 4.40 10.76
N ASP A 163 -20.26 4.60 9.63
CA ASP A 163 -21.72 4.54 9.54
C ASP A 163 -22.13 3.09 9.19
N PRO A 164 -22.85 2.37 10.09
CA PRO A 164 -23.24 0.97 9.87
C PRO A 164 -24.31 0.77 8.78
N LYS A 165 -24.69 1.80 8.02
CA LYS A 165 -25.73 1.74 6.97
C LYS A 165 -25.21 1.25 5.61
N PHE A 166 -23.89 0.99 5.47
CA PHE A 166 -23.34 0.38 4.28
C PHE A 166 -22.97 -1.09 4.56
N GLN A 167 -23.96 -1.95 4.65
CA GLN A 167 -23.85 -3.41 4.51
C GLN A 167 -24.21 -3.83 3.10
#